data_884967ed9417736c773e1d83cd8b8330
#
_entry.id   884967ed9417736c773e1d83cd8b8330
#
_cell.length_a   1.000
_cell.length_b   1.000
_cell.length_c   1.000
_cell.angle_alpha   90.00
_cell.angle_beta   90.00
_cell.angle_gamma   90.00
#
_symmetry.space_group_name_H-M   'P 1'
#
loop_
_entity.id
_entity.type
_entity.pdbx_description
1 polymer ?
#
loop_
_entity_poly.entity_id
_entity_poly.type
_entity_poly.pdbx_seq_one_letter_code
_entity_poly.pdbx_strand_id
1 'polypeptide(L)'
;MDDDPAGQYHFDPETYLDLVTSEMPAYFALQEATAEATTGVDTARILELGVGTGETAERVLAVHAVARLTGIDESAEMLDRARKRLPQADLRVGRLEDALPEGTYDLVVSALAVHHLDGDGKAELFMRVAERLRPGGRFVLADLVIPDDASDTTTPIDDGAYDKPSRVEDQLRWLQAAGFLARVTWAHRDLAVIAGDRP
;
A
#
# COMPACT_ATOMS: atom_id res chain seq x y z
N MET A 1 32.38 10.52 0.60
CA MET A 1 31.97 9.31 1.32
C MET A 1 30.76 9.77 2.10
N ASP A 2 29.65 9.89 1.37
CA ASP A 2 28.40 10.40 1.92
C ASP A 2 27.71 9.21 2.57
N ASP A 3 27.74 9.20 3.92
CA ASP A 3 26.85 8.35 4.70
C ASP A 3 25.43 8.87 4.46
N ASP A 4 24.69 8.21 3.60
CA ASP A 4 23.23 8.35 3.55
C ASP A 4 22.67 7.63 4.79
N PRO A 5 22.15 8.35 5.80
CA PRO A 5 21.71 7.75 7.04
C PRO A 5 20.33 7.10 6.96
N ALA A 6 19.77 7.02 5.80
CA ALA A 6 18.50 6.36 5.55
C ALA A 6 18.69 5.34 4.43
N GLY A 7 19.30 4.21 4.76
CA GLY A 7 19.41 3.08 3.88
C GLY A 7 18.06 2.51 3.48
N GLN A 8 17.32 3.24 2.68
CA GLN A 8 16.10 2.77 2.07
C GLN A 8 16.42 2.23 0.69
N TYR A 9 15.78 1.14 0.34
CA TYR A 9 15.96 0.47 -0.94
C TYR A 9 15.43 1.40 -2.04
N HIS A 10 16.33 1.99 -2.82
CA HIS A 10 15.96 2.83 -3.96
C HIS A 10 15.83 1.97 -5.20
N PHE A 11 14.59 1.70 -5.60
CA PHE A 11 14.30 1.09 -6.89
C PHE A 11 14.53 2.10 -8.01
N ASP A 12 15.10 1.64 -9.13
CA ASP A 12 15.12 2.43 -10.36
C ASP A 12 13.71 2.50 -10.97
N PRO A 13 13.08 3.69 -11.03
CA PRO A 13 11.73 3.84 -11.55
C PRO A 13 11.54 3.37 -12.99
N GLU A 14 12.61 3.35 -13.80
CA GLU A 14 12.53 2.92 -15.21
C GLU A 14 12.44 1.41 -15.35
N THR A 15 13.01 0.66 -14.41
CA THR A 15 13.07 -0.82 -14.42
C THR A 15 12.20 -1.47 -13.36
N TYR A 16 11.59 -0.68 -12.47
CA TYR A 16 10.82 -1.20 -11.31
C TYR A 16 9.75 -2.21 -11.71
N LEU A 17 8.93 -1.89 -12.73
CA LEU A 17 7.84 -2.78 -13.14
C LEU A 17 8.37 -4.11 -13.69
N ASP A 18 9.44 -4.08 -14.47
CA ASP A 18 10.07 -5.29 -15.00
C ASP A 18 10.66 -6.13 -13.87
N LEU A 19 11.29 -5.49 -12.89
CA LEU A 19 11.85 -6.16 -11.72
C LEU A 19 10.74 -6.84 -10.92
N VAL A 20 9.76 -6.09 -10.44
CA VAL A 20 8.69 -6.62 -9.56
C VAL A 20 7.88 -7.72 -10.25
N THR A 21 7.63 -7.62 -11.55
CA THR A 21 6.91 -8.67 -12.29
C THR A 21 7.75 -9.92 -12.52
N SER A 22 9.08 -9.80 -12.58
CA SER A 22 9.98 -10.95 -12.68
C SER A 22 10.13 -11.70 -11.35
N GLU A 23 10.11 -10.98 -10.24
CA GLU A 23 10.30 -11.54 -8.89
C GLU A 23 8.99 -11.99 -8.24
N MET A 24 7.87 -11.40 -8.65
CA MET A 24 6.54 -11.66 -8.11
C MET A 24 5.57 -12.09 -9.23
N PRO A 25 5.50 -13.37 -9.59
CA PRO A 25 4.64 -13.85 -10.68
C PRO A 25 3.15 -13.51 -10.50
N ALA A 26 2.68 -13.35 -9.25
CA ALA A 26 1.30 -12.98 -8.94
C ALA A 26 1.06 -11.47 -8.86
N TYR A 27 2.04 -10.63 -9.25
CA TYR A 27 1.93 -9.17 -9.14
C TYR A 27 0.65 -8.61 -9.76
N PHE A 28 0.33 -8.99 -11.00
CA PHE A 28 -0.87 -8.48 -11.65
C PHE A 28 -2.17 -8.98 -10.99
N ALA A 29 -2.18 -10.22 -10.49
CA ALA A 29 -3.32 -10.74 -9.73
C ALA A 29 -3.52 -9.99 -8.40
N LEU A 30 -2.42 -9.64 -7.72
CA LEU A 30 -2.46 -8.77 -6.54
C LEU A 30 -3.06 -7.41 -6.87
N GLN A 31 -2.62 -6.78 -7.98
CA GLN A 31 -3.10 -5.47 -8.41
C GLN A 31 -4.59 -5.49 -8.76
N GLU A 32 -5.06 -6.55 -9.46
CA GLU A 32 -6.48 -6.73 -9.77
C GLU A 32 -7.32 -6.93 -8.51
N ALA A 33 -6.87 -7.80 -7.61
CA ALA A 33 -7.54 -8.04 -6.33
C ALA A 33 -7.58 -6.77 -5.45
N THR A 34 -6.52 -5.95 -5.50
CA THR A 34 -6.47 -4.66 -4.82
C THR A 34 -7.56 -3.71 -5.36
N ALA A 35 -7.64 -3.55 -6.66
CA ALA A 35 -8.66 -2.71 -7.29
C ALA A 35 -10.08 -3.23 -7.02
N GLU A 36 -10.31 -4.55 -7.09
CA GLU A 36 -11.59 -5.18 -6.76
C GLU A 36 -12.00 -4.94 -5.30
N ALA A 37 -11.06 -5.01 -4.36
CA ALA A 37 -11.32 -4.76 -2.94
C ALA A 37 -11.77 -3.33 -2.63
N THR A 38 -11.55 -2.38 -3.54
CA THR A 38 -12.04 -0.99 -3.42
C THR A 38 -13.50 -0.83 -3.80
N THR A 39 -14.11 -1.81 -4.47
CA THR A 39 -15.49 -1.71 -4.97
C THR A 39 -16.52 -1.65 -3.85
N GLY A 40 -17.69 -1.07 -4.14
CA GLY A 40 -18.80 -0.98 -3.18
C GLY A 40 -18.65 0.15 -2.15
N VAL A 41 -17.63 1.01 -2.28
CA VAL A 41 -17.49 2.24 -1.51
C VAL A 41 -17.78 3.43 -2.43
N ASP A 42 -18.67 4.31 -1.99
CA ASP A 42 -18.89 5.59 -2.70
C ASP A 42 -17.65 6.47 -2.48
N THR A 43 -16.89 6.69 -3.55
CA THR A 43 -15.52 7.21 -3.47
C THR A 43 -15.37 8.48 -4.30
N ALA A 44 -15.15 9.60 -3.61
CA ALA A 44 -14.79 10.88 -4.21
C ALA A 44 -13.32 11.28 -3.94
N ARG A 45 -12.75 10.78 -2.84
CA ARG A 45 -11.39 11.12 -2.40
C ARG A 45 -10.62 9.88 -1.99
N ILE A 46 -9.48 9.67 -2.64
CA ILE A 46 -8.58 8.55 -2.41
C ILE A 46 -7.25 9.08 -1.86
N LEU A 47 -6.70 8.38 -0.87
CA LEU A 47 -5.32 8.51 -0.45
C LEU A 47 -4.59 7.21 -0.76
N GLU A 48 -3.47 7.29 -1.47
CA GLU A 48 -2.59 6.15 -1.68
C GLU A 48 -1.27 6.35 -0.95
N LEU A 49 -0.87 5.31 -0.21
CA LEU A 49 0.32 5.25 0.63
C LEU A 49 1.37 4.38 -0.06
N GLY A 50 2.53 4.94 -0.39
CA GLY A 50 3.55 4.27 -1.20
C GLY A 50 3.09 4.16 -2.66
N VAL A 51 2.77 5.29 -3.31
CA VAL A 51 2.19 5.29 -4.67
C VAL A 51 3.18 4.79 -5.73
N GLY A 52 4.48 4.79 -5.44
CA GLY A 52 5.52 4.34 -6.35
C GLY A 52 5.45 5.02 -7.71
N THR A 53 5.43 4.21 -8.77
CA THR A 53 5.30 4.66 -10.16
C THR A 53 3.84 4.76 -10.63
N GLY A 54 2.86 4.50 -9.74
CA GLY A 54 1.44 4.77 -9.94
C GLY A 54 0.63 3.62 -10.55
N GLU A 55 1.13 2.40 -10.59
CA GLU A 55 0.44 1.23 -11.17
C GLU A 55 -0.87 0.90 -10.45
N THR A 56 -0.84 0.88 -9.11
CA THR A 56 -2.02 0.61 -8.28
C THR A 56 -3.03 1.75 -8.42
N ALA A 57 -2.56 3.01 -8.31
CA ALA A 57 -3.39 4.21 -8.46
C ALA A 57 -4.17 4.22 -9.77
N GLU A 58 -3.50 3.88 -10.90
CA GLU A 58 -4.14 3.84 -12.22
C GLU A 58 -5.32 2.84 -12.25
N ARG A 59 -5.14 1.65 -11.68
CA ARG A 59 -6.19 0.61 -11.61
C ARG A 59 -7.33 1.02 -10.69
N VAL A 60 -7.02 1.59 -9.54
CA VAL A 60 -8.02 2.08 -8.59
C VAL A 60 -8.82 3.23 -9.20
N LEU A 61 -8.19 4.16 -9.91
CA LEU A 61 -8.87 5.23 -10.64
C LEU A 61 -9.70 4.71 -11.83
N ALA A 62 -9.35 3.59 -12.44
CA ALA A 62 -10.20 2.96 -13.44
C ALA A 62 -11.54 2.46 -12.86
N VAL A 63 -11.55 2.05 -11.58
CA VAL A 63 -12.78 1.70 -10.83
C VAL A 63 -13.52 2.95 -10.37
N HIS A 64 -12.80 4.00 -9.95
CA HIS A 64 -13.32 5.23 -9.35
C HIS A 64 -13.00 6.46 -10.21
N ALA A 65 -13.45 6.46 -11.46
CA ALA A 65 -13.05 7.42 -12.51
C ALA A 65 -13.29 8.91 -12.18
N VAL A 66 -14.18 9.23 -11.24
CA VAL A 66 -14.49 10.61 -10.82
C VAL A 66 -13.80 11.02 -9.53
N ALA A 67 -13.08 10.11 -8.88
CA ALA A 67 -12.41 10.36 -7.63
C ALA A 67 -11.15 11.22 -7.82
N ARG A 68 -10.80 11.98 -6.79
CA ARG A 68 -9.53 12.70 -6.69
C ARG A 68 -8.55 11.88 -5.89
N LEU A 69 -7.37 11.65 -6.44
CA LEU A 69 -6.28 10.94 -5.80
C LEU A 69 -5.29 11.92 -5.19
N THR A 70 -4.96 11.69 -3.93
CA THR A 70 -3.73 12.16 -3.28
C THR A 70 -2.84 10.93 -3.09
N GLY A 71 -1.58 10.99 -3.51
CA GLY A 71 -0.60 9.92 -3.31
C GLY A 71 0.64 10.42 -2.58
N ILE A 72 1.19 9.61 -1.69
CA ILE A 72 2.49 9.86 -1.07
C ILE A 72 3.47 8.74 -1.39
N ASP A 73 4.72 9.11 -1.55
CA ASP A 73 5.86 8.20 -1.66
C ASP A 73 7.10 8.92 -1.15
N GLU A 74 8.06 8.22 -0.56
CA GLU A 74 9.29 8.86 -0.09
C GLU A 74 10.25 9.17 -1.24
N SER A 75 10.19 8.42 -2.35
CA SER A 75 11.02 8.60 -3.52
C SER A 75 10.45 9.67 -4.44
N ALA A 76 11.16 10.80 -4.55
CA ALA A 76 10.83 11.85 -5.51
C ALA A 76 10.93 11.34 -6.96
N GLU A 77 11.84 10.40 -7.24
CA GLU A 77 12.07 9.83 -8.56
C GLU A 77 10.89 8.91 -8.98
N MET A 78 10.38 8.09 -8.05
CA MET A 78 9.15 7.33 -8.26
C MET A 78 7.97 8.25 -8.56
N LEU A 79 7.81 9.32 -7.79
CA LEU A 79 6.76 10.32 -8.01
C LEU A 79 6.86 11.02 -9.35
N ASP A 80 8.07 11.26 -9.87
CA ASP A 80 8.25 11.85 -11.20
C ASP A 80 7.74 10.92 -12.30
N ARG A 81 7.85 9.62 -12.10
CA ARG A 81 7.24 8.62 -13.00
C ARG A 81 5.73 8.59 -12.84
N ALA A 82 5.23 8.55 -11.60
CA ALA A 82 3.82 8.56 -11.30
C ALA A 82 3.10 9.80 -11.87
N ARG A 83 3.71 10.99 -11.85
CA ARG A 83 3.15 12.23 -12.43
C ARG A 83 2.89 12.12 -13.93
N LYS A 84 3.70 11.35 -14.65
CA LYS A 84 3.48 11.13 -16.09
C LYS A 84 2.26 10.23 -16.33
N ARG A 85 2.03 9.24 -15.46
CA ARG A 85 0.91 8.30 -15.51
C ARG A 85 -0.39 8.93 -14.99
N LEU A 86 -0.29 9.73 -13.94
CA LEU A 86 -1.40 10.28 -13.14
C LEU A 86 -1.38 11.82 -13.15
N PRO A 87 -1.55 12.48 -14.32
CA PRO A 87 -1.35 13.93 -14.42
C PRO A 87 -2.37 14.77 -13.64
N GLN A 88 -3.46 14.16 -13.13
CA GLN A 88 -4.48 14.83 -12.33
C GLN A 88 -4.35 14.55 -10.83
N ALA A 89 -3.41 13.69 -10.41
CA ALA A 89 -3.23 13.33 -9.01
C ALA A 89 -2.39 14.39 -8.26
N ASP A 90 -2.69 14.55 -6.98
CA ASP A 90 -1.88 15.35 -6.05
C ASP A 90 -0.81 14.44 -5.43
N LEU A 91 0.39 14.45 -5.99
CA LEU A 91 1.50 13.57 -5.59
C LEU A 91 2.55 14.33 -4.77
N ARG A 92 2.82 13.84 -3.56
CA ARG A 92 3.66 14.50 -2.57
C ARG A 92 4.73 13.57 -2.05
N VAL A 93 5.95 14.09 -1.84
CA VAL A 93 6.98 13.36 -1.08
C VAL A 93 6.53 13.26 0.37
N GLY A 94 6.54 12.04 0.92
CA GLY A 94 6.15 11.78 2.30
C GLY A 94 6.40 10.33 2.67
N ARG A 95 6.75 10.10 3.93
CA ARG A 95 7.03 8.76 4.48
C ARG A 95 5.79 8.20 5.16
N LEU A 96 5.72 6.88 5.26
CA LEU A 96 4.62 6.20 5.97
C LEU A 96 4.64 6.44 7.49
N GLU A 97 5.80 6.75 8.04
CA GLU A 97 5.99 7.09 9.46
C GLU A 97 5.53 8.49 9.81
N ASP A 98 5.47 9.40 8.83
CA ASP A 98 5.13 10.79 9.04
C ASP A 98 3.60 11.00 9.16
N ALA A 99 3.21 12.25 9.44
CA ALA A 99 1.81 12.65 9.43
C ALA A 99 1.22 12.50 8.02
N LEU A 100 0.11 11.78 7.90
CA LEU A 100 -0.59 11.61 6.63
C LEU A 100 -1.20 12.91 6.12
N PRO A 101 -1.33 13.10 4.79
CA PRO A 101 -1.95 14.27 4.18
C PRO A 101 -3.26 14.65 4.85
N GLU A 102 -3.44 15.94 5.09
CA GLU A 102 -4.65 16.47 5.72
C GLU A 102 -5.89 16.24 4.86
N GLY A 103 -7.00 16.10 5.55
CA GLY A 103 -8.31 15.91 4.94
C GLY A 103 -8.96 14.60 5.36
N THR A 104 -10.15 14.36 4.83
CA THR A 104 -10.92 13.15 5.04
C THR A 104 -11.07 12.42 3.72
N TYR A 105 -10.83 11.12 3.73
CA TYR A 105 -10.85 10.26 2.54
C TYR A 105 -11.97 9.23 2.65
N ASP A 106 -12.47 8.81 1.50
CA ASP A 106 -13.45 7.73 1.39
C ASP A 106 -12.75 6.37 1.29
N LEU A 107 -11.58 6.39 0.65
CA LEU A 107 -10.75 5.21 0.39
C LEU A 107 -9.30 5.54 0.68
N VAL A 108 -8.62 4.67 1.42
CA VAL A 108 -7.16 4.64 1.53
C VAL A 108 -6.68 3.34 0.93
N VAL A 109 -5.61 3.37 0.16
CA VAL A 109 -5.01 2.19 -0.48
C VAL A 109 -3.52 2.19 -0.20
N SER A 110 -2.95 1.02 -0.01
CA SER A 110 -1.50 0.80 -0.04
C SER A 110 -1.22 -0.54 -0.68
N ALA A 111 -0.26 -0.58 -1.59
CA ALA A 111 0.19 -1.81 -2.23
C ALA A 111 1.72 -1.90 -2.20
N LEU A 112 2.24 -3.00 -1.64
CA LEU A 112 3.67 -3.31 -1.60
C LEU A 112 4.54 -2.18 -0.99
N ALA A 113 4.07 -1.58 0.10
CA ALA A 113 4.79 -0.50 0.78
C ALA A 113 4.82 -0.67 2.31
N VAL A 114 3.75 -1.19 2.92
CA VAL A 114 3.63 -1.25 4.38
C VAL A 114 4.55 -2.31 4.99
N HIS A 115 4.97 -3.31 4.21
CA HIS A 115 5.94 -4.32 4.67
C HIS A 115 7.31 -3.73 5.04
N HIS A 116 7.64 -2.51 4.65
CA HIS A 116 8.87 -1.83 5.10
C HIS A 116 8.80 -1.36 6.56
N LEU A 117 7.61 -1.21 7.13
CA LEU A 117 7.43 -0.88 8.55
C LEU A 117 7.51 -2.13 9.42
N ASP A 118 8.05 -1.98 10.63
CA ASP A 118 7.92 -3.01 11.67
C ASP A 118 6.50 -3.08 12.24
N GLY A 119 6.26 -4.00 13.17
CA GLY A 119 4.93 -4.23 13.73
C GLY A 119 4.34 -3.01 14.44
N ASP A 120 5.15 -2.26 15.18
CA ASP A 120 4.72 -1.06 15.90
C ASP A 120 4.39 0.06 14.89
N GLY A 121 5.25 0.27 13.90
CA GLY A 121 5.04 1.23 12.82
C GLY A 121 3.77 0.94 12.00
N LYS A 122 3.47 -0.35 11.72
CA LYS A 122 2.21 -0.75 11.07
C LYS A 122 1.00 -0.42 11.93
N ALA A 123 1.05 -0.76 13.21
CA ALA A 123 -0.06 -0.48 14.14
C ALA A 123 -0.33 1.03 14.24
N GLU A 124 0.72 1.86 14.34
CA GLU A 124 0.60 3.32 14.36
C GLU A 124 0.08 3.88 13.04
N LEU A 125 0.54 3.36 11.89
CA LEU A 125 0.04 3.75 10.59
C LEU A 125 -1.45 3.46 10.47
N PHE A 126 -1.92 2.28 10.89
CA PHE A 126 -3.34 1.91 10.79
C PHE A 126 -4.23 2.81 11.65
N MET A 127 -3.78 3.26 12.82
CA MET A 127 -4.48 4.27 13.62
C MET A 127 -4.58 5.60 12.88
N ARG A 128 -3.48 6.08 12.28
CA ARG A 128 -3.47 7.33 11.50
C ARG A 128 -4.37 7.23 10.25
N VAL A 129 -4.41 6.07 9.60
CA VAL A 129 -5.33 5.81 8.48
C VAL A 129 -6.79 5.88 8.94
N ALA A 130 -7.12 5.27 10.09
CA ALA A 130 -8.47 5.33 10.65
C ALA A 130 -8.92 6.78 10.92
N GLU A 131 -8.02 7.65 11.39
CA GLU A 131 -8.32 9.08 11.61
C GLU A 131 -8.61 9.83 10.32
N ARG A 132 -8.00 9.44 9.19
CA ARG A 132 -8.17 10.07 7.87
C ARG A 132 -9.35 9.57 7.08
N LEU A 133 -9.87 8.38 7.37
CA LEU A 133 -11.04 7.85 6.71
C LEU A 133 -12.33 8.41 7.31
N ARG A 134 -13.35 8.67 6.49
CA ARG A 134 -14.70 8.95 7.00
C ARG A 134 -15.36 7.68 7.55
N PRO A 135 -16.39 7.80 8.40
CA PRO A 135 -17.28 6.67 8.70
C PRO A 135 -17.84 6.08 7.39
N GLY A 136 -17.84 4.76 7.27
CA GLY A 136 -18.21 4.03 6.05
C GLY A 136 -17.13 4.04 4.95
N GLY A 137 -15.95 4.61 5.20
CA GLY A 137 -14.79 4.51 4.31
C GLY A 137 -14.06 3.19 4.47
N ARG A 138 -13.12 2.91 3.57
CA ARG A 138 -12.36 1.66 3.53
C ARG A 138 -10.86 1.89 3.41
N PHE A 139 -10.09 1.09 4.12
CA PHE A 139 -8.67 0.89 3.87
C PHE A 139 -8.46 -0.44 3.14
N VAL A 140 -7.72 -0.42 2.03
CA VAL A 140 -7.28 -1.62 1.29
C VAL A 140 -5.77 -1.71 1.40
N LEU A 141 -5.30 -2.78 2.00
CA LEU A 141 -3.89 -3.11 2.16
C LEU A 141 -3.57 -4.36 1.34
N ALA A 142 -2.74 -4.20 0.32
CA ALA A 142 -2.22 -5.28 -0.50
C ALA A 142 -0.72 -5.39 -0.27
N ASP A 143 -0.25 -6.51 0.30
CA ASP A 143 1.14 -6.54 0.73
C ASP A 143 1.73 -7.95 0.81
N LEU A 144 3.06 -7.97 0.98
CA LEU A 144 3.82 -9.14 1.37
C LEU A 144 3.43 -9.57 2.80
N VAL A 145 3.24 -10.85 2.98
CA VAL A 145 2.91 -11.46 4.27
C VAL A 145 3.82 -12.66 4.57
N ILE A 146 3.97 -12.99 5.83
CA ILE A 146 4.59 -14.26 6.23
C ILE A 146 3.53 -15.35 6.08
N PRO A 147 3.70 -16.30 5.14
CA PRO A 147 2.75 -17.40 4.95
C PRO A 147 2.83 -18.43 6.08
N ASP A 148 1.78 -19.25 6.25
CA ASP A 148 1.77 -20.34 7.22
C ASP A 148 2.71 -21.48 6.83
N ASP A 149 2.79 -21.78 5.54
CA ASP A 149 3.74 -22.76 4.99
C ASP A 149 4.95 -22.01 4.41
N ALA A 150 6.14 -22.33 4.91
CA ALA A 150 7.38 -21.73 4.44
C ALA A 150 7.67 -22.00 2.95
N SER A 151 7.07 -23.04 2.36
CA SER A 151 7.18 -23.32 0.92
C SER A 151 6.42 -22.31 0.05
N ASP A 152 5.53 -21.53 0.65
CA ASP A 152 4.80 -20.45 -0.01
C ASP A 152 5.56 -19.11 0.01
N THR A 153 6.71 -19.01 0.66
CA THR A 153 7.61 -17.85 0.54
C THR A 153 8.28 -17.88 -0.82
N THR A 154 7.81 -17.04 -1.74
CA THR A 154 8.24 -17.04 -3.15
C THR A 154 8.80 -15.71 -3.61
N THR A 155 8.41 -14.64 -2.96
CA THR A 155 8.91 -13.30 -3.27
C THR A 155 10.26 -13.10 -2.59
N PRO A 156 11.32 -12.70 -3.31
CA PRO A 156 12.58 -12.31 -2.69
C PRO A 156 12.35 -11.15 -1.72
N ILE A 157 12.91 -11.27 -0.53
CA ILE A 157 12.93 -10.20 0.47
C ILE A 157 14.37 -9.89 0.84
N ASP A 158 14.66 -8.64 1.17
CA ASP A 158 15.98 -8.23 1.60
C ASP A 158 16.17 -8.50 3.09
N ASP A 159 16.46 -9.75 3.46
CA ASP A 159 16.88 -10.32 4.76
C ASP A 159 16.53 -9.54 6.04
N GLY A 160 15.35 -8.87 6.07
CA GLY A 160 14.83 -8.13 7.22
C GLY A 160 15.52 -6.79 7.49
N ALA A 161 16.42 -6.33 6.62
CA ALA A 161 16.98 -4.99 6.74
C ALA A 161 15.93 -3.94 6.33
N TYR A 162 15.27 -4.15 5.21
CA TYR A 162 14.24 -3.26 4.65
C TYR A 162 12.85 -3.89 4.73
N ASP A 163 12.72 -5.17 4.37
CA ASP A 163 11.45 -5.87 4.33
C ASP A 163 11.15 -6.52 5.67
N LYS A 164 10.02 -6.13 6.24
CA LYS A 164 9.53 -6.61 7.54
C LYS A 164 8.08 -7.12 7.38
N PRO A 165 7.83 -8.12 6.52
CA PRO A 165 6.49 -8.66 6.36
C PRO A 165 5.96 -9.17 7.68
N SER A 166 4.65 -9.20 7.83
CA SER A 166 3.98 -9.68 9.04
C SER A 166 2.96 -10.74 8.68
N ARG A 167 2.59 -11.61 9.63
CA ARG A 167 1.51 -12.56 9.41
C ARG A 167 0.18 -11.83 9.19
N VAL A 168 -0.70 -12.43 8.43
CA VAL A 168 -2.05 -11.89 8.17
C VAL A 168 -2.81 -11.66 9.48
N GLU A 169 -2.72 -12.59 10.44
CA GLU A 169 -3.39 -12.50 11.73
C GLU A 169 -2.92 -11.28 12.55
N ASP A 170 -1.63 -10.95 12.49
CA ASP A 170 -1.09 -9.79 13.18
C ASP A 170 -1.63 -8.50 12.54
N GLN A 171 -1.64 -8.42 11.22
CA GLN A 171 -2.19 -7.27 10.50
C GLN A 171 -3.70 -7.10 10.76
N LEU A 172 -4.48 -8.18 10.74
CA LEU A 172 -5.90 -8.14 11.10
C LEU A 172 -6.11 -7.65 12.55
N ARG A 173 -5.28 -8.10 13.49
CA ARG A 173 -5.35 -7.67 14.89
C ARG A 173 -5.04 -6.18 15.04
N TRP A 174 -4.02 -5.65 14.37
CA TRP A 174 -3.68 -4.22 14.41
C TRP A 174 -4.77 -3.36 13.74
N LEU A 175 -5.33 -3.81 12.61
CA LEU A 175 -6.45 -3.13 11.97
C LEU A 175 -7.69 -3.10 12.87
N GLN A 176 -8.02 -4.21 13.54
CA GLN A 176 -9.14 -4.27 14.49
C GLN A 176 -8.89 -3.35 15.69
N ALA A 177 -7.67 -3.30 16.22
CA ALA A 177 -7.29 -2.38 17.31
C ALA A 177 -7.42 -0.92 16.88
N ALA A 178 -7.17 -0.59 15.60
CA ALA A 178 -7.40 0.73 15.02
C ALA A 178 -8.88 1.03 14.71
N GLY A 179 -9.80 0.09 14.99
CA GLY A 179 -11.25 0.28 14.84
C GLY A 179 -11.83 -0.17 13.51
N PHE A 180 -11.09 -0.90 12.67
CA PHE A 180 -11.59 -1.43 11.42
C PHE A 180 -12.33 -2.76 11.57
N LEU A 181 -13.34 -2.97 10.76
CA LEU A 181 -13.89 -4.29 10.46
C LEU A 181 -13.06 -4.90 9.32
N ALA A 182 -11.98 -5.61 9.69
CA ALA A 182 -10.99 -6.08 8.74
C ALA A 182 -11.25 -7.54 8.32
N ARG A 183 -10.99 -7.84 7.04
CA ARG A 183 -11.09 -9.18 6.45
C ARG A 183 -10.08 -9.35 5.30
N VAL A 184 -9.60 -10.56 5.09
CA VAL A 184 -8.87 -10.92 3.87
C VAL A 184 -9.85 -11.02 2.71
N THR A 185 -9.56 -10.36 1.60
CA THR A 185 -10.36 -10.41 0.37
C THR A 185 -9.71 -11.28 -0.71
N TRP A 186 -8.39 -11.40 -0.66
CA TRP A 186 -7.61 -12.26 -1.55
C TRP A 186 -6.30 -12.65 -0.85
N ALA A 187 -5.83 -13.87 -1.12
CA ALA A 187 -4.50 -14.31 -0.69
C ALA A 187 -3.93 -15.32 -1.69
N HIS A 188 -2.65 -15.26 -1.91
CA HIS A 188 -1.90 -16.20 -2.71
C HIS A 188 -0.46 -16.27 -2.22
N ARG A 189 -0.08 -17.42 -1.66
CA ARG A 189 1.27 -17.66 -1.11
C ARG A 189 1.65 -16.61 -0.06
N ASP A 190 2.70 -15.83 -0.33
CA ASP A 190 3.23 -14.74 0.51
C ASP A 190 2.63 -13.36 0.20
N LEU A 191 1.48 -13.33 -0.47
CA LEU A 191 0.75 -12.11 -0.81
C LEU A 191 -0.67 -12.13 -0.26
N ALA A 192 -1.14 -11.00 0.23
CA ALA A 192 -2.52 -10.85 0.68
C ALA A 192 -3.10 -9.46 0.37
N VAL A 193 -4.42 -9.42 0.18
CA VAL A 193 -5.22 -8.19 0.16
C VAL A 193 -6.18 -8.22 1.34
N ILE A 194 -6.11 -7.20 2.17
CA ILE A 194 -6.94 -7.03 3.35
C ILE A 194 -7.78 -5.77 3.17
N ALA A 195 -9.09 -5.88 3.34
CA ALA A 195 -9.99 -4.73 3.38
C ALA A 195 -10.44 -4.49 4.83
N GLY A 196 -10.27 -3.25 5.30
CA GLY A 196 -10.75 -2.76 6.59
C GLY A 196 -11.81 -1.69 6.39
N ASP A 197 -13.05 -1.98 6.75
CA ASP A 197 -14.15 -1.01 6.69
C ASP A 197 -14.18 -0.20 8.00
N ARG A 198 -14.25 1.13 7.91
CA ARG A 198 -14.46 2.00 9.06
C ARG A 198 -15.95 2.09 9.37
N PRO A 199 -16.43 1.63 10.55
CA PRO A 199 -17.83 1.75 10.95
C PRO A 199 -18.36 3.18 11.00
#